data_71f136a5b893f68225f7d6bde6370b71
#
_entry.id   71f136a5b893f68225f7d6bde6370b71
#
_cell.length_a   1.000
_cell.length_b   1.000
_cell.length_c   1.000
_cell.angle_alpha   90.00
_cell.angle_beta   90.00
_cell.angle_gamma   90.00
#
_symmetry.space_group_name_H-M   'P 1'
#
loop_
_entity.id
_entity.type
_entity.pdbx_description
1 polymer ?
#
loop_
_entity_poly.entity_id
_entity_poly.type
_entity_poly.pdbx_seq_one_letter_code
_entity_poly.pdbx_strand_id
1 'polypeptide(L)'
;NRLREAVHQDRARIQLGRISRFGLLEMSRQRLRPSLNESSSHICPRCQGQGVIRDNESLALSILRLIEEEAMKDNTEQVHGQVPVDVAAYLLNEKRAAIASLEQRNDVRVYIIPNQHLETPHYEVTRIRQNEIPEAASYELKTEIAKPVYQPKQAQVIEREQPLLQGFVQAPQPAVPVVAPAPVAANLRTGNEKRG
;
A
#
# COMPACT_ATOMS: atom_id res chain seq x y z
N ASN A 1 -4.93 31.26 -30.48
CA ASN A 1 -4.17 32.27 -29.76
C ASN A 1 -4.74 32.49 -28.35
N ARG A 2 -6.04 32.77 -28.15
CA ARG A 2 -6.65 32.94 -26.80
C ARG A 2 -6.37 31.83 -25.82
N LEU A 3 -6.38 30.56 -26.27
CA LEU A 3 -6.06 29.42 -25.39
C LEU A 3 -4.60 29.45 -24.94
N ARG A 4 -3.66 29.81 -25.82
CA ARG A 4 -2.24 29.91 -25.45
C ARG A 4 -2.00 31.05 -24.47
N GLU A 5 -2.70 32.16 -24.58
CA GLU A 5 -2.64 33.28 -23.67
C GLU A 5 -3.18 32.91 -22.28
N ALA A 6 -4.32 32.20 -22.24
CA ALA A 6 -4.91 31.72 -20.99
C ALA A 6 -4.00 30.72 -20.26
N VAL A 7 -3.34 29.84 -21.00
CA VAL A 7 -2.45 28.80 -20.46
C VAL A 7 -1.11 29.38 -19.98
N HIS A 8 -0.70 30.54 -20.50
CA HIS A 8 0.56 31.17 -20.11
C HIS A 8 0.59 31.60 -18.63
N GLN A 9 -0.57 31.76 -18.01
CA GLN A 9 -0.68 32.07 -16.59
C GLN A 9 -0.55 30.84 -15.68
N ASP A 10 -0.59 29.63 -16.26
CA ASP A 10 -0.48 28.38 -15.49
C ASP A 10 0.98 28.11 -15.09
N ARG A 11 1.19 27.80 -13.83
CA ARG A 11 2.51 27.43 -13.29
C ARG A 11 3.00 26.08 -13.83
N ALA A 12 2.10 25.24 -14.34
CA ALA A 12 2.43 23.93 -14.89
C ALA A 12 2.98 24.06 -16.31
N ARG A 13 3.90 23.18 -16.69
CA ARG A 13 4.36 23.07 -18.06
C ARG A 13 3.25 22.50 -18.91
N ILE A 14 2.77 23.25 -19.89
CA ILE A 14 1.69 22.85 -20.79
C ILE A 14 2.20 22.76 -22.22
N GLN A 15 1.86 21.66 -22.88
CA GLN A 15 2.11 21.47 -24.31
C GLN A 15 0.77 21.43 -25.03
N LEU A 16 0.61 22.25 -26.06
CA LEU A 16 -0.58 22.31 -26.91
C LEU A 16 -0.23 21.79 -28.29
N GLY A 17 -0.93 20.75 -28.71
CA GLY A 17 -0.89 20.23 -30.07
C GLY A 17 -1.56 21.19 -31.08
N ARG A 18 -1.54 20.82 -32.36
CA ARG A 18 -2.31 21.48 -33.40
C ARG A 18 -3.73 20.92 -33.40
N ILE A 19 -4.71 21.76 -33.76
CA ILE A 19 -6.07 21.30 -33.94
C ILE A 19 -6.09 20.30 -35.12
N SER A 20 -6.59 19.10 -34.88
CA SER A 20 -6.72 18.07 -35.91
C SER A 20 -7.76 18.45 -36.97
N ARG A 21 -7.80 17.73 -38.10
CA ARG A 21 -8.83 17.92 -39.15
C ARG A 21 -10.26 17.67 -38.64
N PHE A 22 -10.40 16.92 -37.54
CA PHE A 22 -11.66 16.60 -36.85
C PHE A 22 -12.07 17.65 -35.82
N GLY A 23 -11.32 18.74 -35.67
CA GLY A 23 -11.58 19.76 -34.66
C GLY A 23 -11.11 19.40 -33.23
N LEU A 24 -10.34 18.36 -33.09
CA LEU A 24 -9.82 17.93 -31.78
C LEU A 24 -8.51 18.67 -31.45
N LEU A 25 -8.41 19.14 -30.20
CA LEU A 25 -7.22 19.76 -29.64
C LEU A 25 -6.62 18.82 -28.61
N GLU A 26 -5.35 18.51 -28.78
CA GLU A 26 -4.57 17.74 -27.81
C GLU A 26 -3.82 18.70 -26.89
N MET A 27 -3.95 18.47 -25.58
CA MET A 27 -3.26 19.24 -24.56
C MET A 27 -2.63 18.29 -23.52
N SER A 28 -1.33 18.47 -23.25
CA SER A 28 -0.63 17.79 -22.18
C SER A 28 -0.24 18.81 -21.10
N ARG A 29 -0.59 18.55 -19.85
CA ARG A 29 -0.30 19.41 -18.71
C ARG A 29 0.48 18.67 -17.66
N GLN A 30 1.59 19.20 -17.20
CA GLN A 30 2.36 18.64 -16.12
C GLN A 30 1.57 18.67 -14.81
N ARG A 31 1.52 17.53 -14.14
CA ARG A 31 0.89 17.40 -12.83
C ARG A 31 1.86 17.90 -11.75
N LEU A 32 1.52 18.98 -11.06
CA LEU A 32 2.38 19.56 -10.03
C LEU A 32 2.17 18.93 -8.65
N ARG A 33 0.96 18.43 -8.38
CA ARG A 33 0.59 17.83 -7.09
C ARG A 33 -0.39 16.68 -7.30
N PRO A 34 -0.39 15.65 -6.45
CA PRO A 34 -1.45 14.65 -6.44
C PRO A 34 -2.81 15.33 -6.17
N SER A 35 -3.90 14.76 -6.70
CA SER A 35 -5.23 15.25 -6.41
C SER A 35 -5.59 15.04 -4.93
N LEU A 36 -6.56 15.81 -4.42
CA LEU A 36 -7.05 15.63 -3.04
C LEU A 36 -7.55 14.20 -2.80
N ASN A 37 -8.26 13.64 -3.76
CA ASN A 37 -8.75 12.27 -3.69
C ASN A 37 -7.60 11.25 -3.63
N GLU A 38 -6.55 11.45 -4.41
CA GLU A 38 -5.37 10.58 -4.44
C GLU A 38 -4.51 10.68 -3.17
N SER A 39 -4.51 11.85 -2.52
CA SER A 39 -3.81 12.06 -1.24
C SER A 39 -4.58 11.51 -0.04
N SER A 40 -5.91 11.39 -0.13
CA SER A 40 -6.80 10.94 0.94
C SER A 40 -7.22 9.47 0.81
N SER A 41 -7.02 8.84 -0.37
CA SER A 41 -7.40 7.46 -0.62
C SER A 41 -6.18 6.52 -0.63
N HIS A 42 -6.42 5.26 -0.28
CA HIS A 42 -5.44 4.19 -0.37
C HIS A 42 -5.88 3.18 -1.43
N ILE A 43 -4.91 2.59 -2.11
CA ILE A 43 -5.19 1.50 -3.04
C ILE A 43 -5.74 0.32 -2.22
N CYS A 44 -6.86 -0.25 -2.65
CA CYS A 44 -7.45 -1.42 -2.00
C CYS A 44 -6.44 -2.58 -1.99
N PRO A 45 -6.10 -3.17 -0.82
CA PRO A 45 -5.10 -4.24 -0.74
C PRO A 45 -5.55 -5.51 -1.48
N ARG A 46 -6.87 -5.78 -1.56
CA ARG A 46 -7.37 -6.97 -2.25
C ARG A 46 -7.31 -6.87 -3.77
N CYS A 47 -7.79 -5.79 -4.37
CA CYS A 47 -7.83 -5.67 -5.83
C CYS A 47 -6.68 -4.83 -6.42
N GLN A 48 -5.85 -4.21 -5.58
CA GLN A 48 -4.70 -3.38 -6.00
C GLN A 48 -5.07 -2.33 -7.07
N GLY A 49 -6.31 -1.83 -7.01
CA GLY A 49 -6.83 -0.84 -7.95
C GLY A 49 -7.48 -1.41 -9.20
N GLN A 50 -7.56 -2.73 -9.36
CA GLN A 50 -8.18 -3.37 -10.55
C GLN A 50 -9.71 -3.34 -10.53
N GLY A 51 -10.34 -3.16 -9.36
CA GLY A 51 -11.79 -3.15 -9.20
C GLY A 51 -12.46 -4.53 -9.24
N VAL A 52 -11.72 -5.59 -9.61
CA VAL A 52 -12.19 -6.97 -9.70
C VAL A 52 -11.25 -7.89 -8.92
N ILE A 53 -11.78 -9.02 -8.45
CA ILE A 53 -11.04 -10.06 -7.74
C ILE A 53 -11.30 -11.39 -8.46
N ARG A 54 -10.29 -12.22 -8.58
CA ARG A 54 -10.40 -13.54 -9.20
C ARG A 54 -11.21 -14.49 -8.33
N ASP A 55 -12.02 -15.34 -8.95
CA ASP A 55 -12.76 -16.41 -8.28
C ASP A 55 -11.82 -17.47 -7.69
N ASN A 56 -12.29 -18.14 -6.63
CA ASN A 56 -11.54 -19.16 -5.93
C ASN A 56 -11.09 -20.31 -6.84
N GLU A 57 -11.93 -20.73 -7.77
CA GLU A 57 -11.60 -21.78 -8.74
C GLU A 57 -10.46 -21.36 -9.69
N SER A 58 -10.58 -20.17 -10.27
CA SER A 58 -9.55 -19.62 -11.17
C SER A 58 -8.23 -19.40 -10.44
N LEU A 59 -8.28 -18.97 -9.18
CA LEU A 59 -7.12 -18.79 -8.34
C LEU A 59 -6.47 -20.14 -8.01
N ALA A 60 -7.28 -21.14 -7.61
CA ALA A 60 -6.81 -22.48 -7.31
C ALA A 60 -6.09 -23.15 -8.49
N LEU A 61 -6.61 -23.00 -9.71
CA LEU A 61 -5.94 -23.50 -10.91
C LEU A 61 -4.60 -22.82 -11.17
N SER A 62 -4.48 -21.52 -10.88
CA SER A 62 -3.21 -20.82 -11.02
C SER A 62 -2.20 -21.25 -9.97
N ILE A 63 -2.65 -21.50 -8.74
CA ILE A 63 -1.81 -22.01 -7.66
C ILE A 63 -1.33 -23.43 -7.99
N LEU A 64 -2.21 -24.28 -8.50
CA LEU A 64 -1.85 -25.65 -8.90
C LEU A 64 -0.75 -25.65 -9.98
N ARG A 65 -0.86 -24.77 -10.99
CA ARG A 65 0.17 -24.62 -12.02
C ARG A 65 1.51 -24.16 -11.44
N LEU A 66 1.47 -23.22 -10.49
CA LEU A 66 2.69 -22.73 -9.84
C LEU A 66 3.32 -23.84 -8.97
N ILE A 67 2.51 -24.62 -8.26
CA ILE A 67 2.99 -25.80 -7.50
C ILE A 67 3.65 -26.81 -8.45
N GLU A 68 3.03 -27.08 -9.60
CA GLU A 68 3.59 -27.97 -10.63
C GLU A 68 4.93 -27.42 -11.16
N GLU A 69 5.02 -26.14 -11.43
CA GLU A 69 6.27 -25.49 -11.88
C GLU A 69 7.37 -25.59 -10.82
N GLU A 70 7.05 -25.34 -9.54
CA GLU A 70 8.01 -25.46 -8.45
C GLU A 70 8.42 -26.90 -8.19
N ALA A 71 7.50 -27.87 -8.34
CA ALA A 71 7.77 -29.30 -8.20
C ALA A 71 8.69 -29.86 -9.30
N MET A 72 8.66 -29.28 -10.50
CA MET A 72 9.51 -29.70 -11.63
C MET A 72 10.97 -29.21 -11.52
N LYS A 73 11.27 -28.33 -10.58
CA LYS A 73 12.64 -27.83 -10.39
C LYS A 73 13.53 -28.88 -9.71
N ASP A 74 14.80 -28.95 -10.13
CA ASP A 74 15.78 -29.89 -9.57
C ASP A 74 15.96 -29.73 -8.06
N ASN A 75 16.20 -30.84 -7.36
CA ASN A 75 16.40 -30.89 -5.91
C ASN A 75 15.20 -30.40 -5.07
N THR A 76 13.98 -30.52 -5.58
CA THR A 76 12.75 -30.23 -4.84
C THR A 76 12.31 -31.49 -4.08
N GLU A 77 12.05 -31.39 -2.78
CA GLU A 77 11.50 -32.48 -1.98
C GLU A 77 10.07 -32.15 -1.55
N GLN A 78 9.83 -30.91 -1.18
CA GLN A 78 8.52 -30.48 -0.75
C GLN A 78 8.14 -29.13 -1.38
N VAL A 79 6.84 -28.94 -1.64
CA VAL A 79 6.27 -27.67 -2.06
C VAL A 79 5.17 -27.29 -1.07
N HIS A 80 5.31 -26.14 -0.44
CA HIS A 80 4.34 -25.60 0.50
C HIS A 80 3.53 -24.50 -0.15
N GLY A 81 2.22 -24.67 -0.24
CA GLY A 81 1.28 -23.67 -0.72
C GLY A 81 0.45 -23.10 0.43
N GLN A 82 0.74 -21.86 0.87
CA GLN A 82 -0.13 -21.15 1.81
C GLN A 82 -1.21 -20.42 1.04
N VAL A 83 -2.45 -20.72 1.33
CA VAL A 83 -3.60 -20.22 0.56
C VAL A 83 -4.76 -19.85 1.50
N PRO A 84 -5.70 -19.00 1.06
CA PRO A 84 -6.93 -18.72 1.79
C PRO A 84 -7.72 -20.01 2.06
N VAL A 85 -8.46 -20.06 3.16
CA VAL A 85 -9.19 -21.25 3.61
C VAL A 85 -10.13 -21.80 2.54
N ASP A 86 -10.88 -20.95 1.84
CA ASP A 86 -11.82 -21.35 0.80
C ASP A 86 -11.12 -22.00 -0.39
N VAL A 87 -9.98 -21.44 -0.79
CA VAL A 87 -9.15 -21.96 -1.88
C VAL A 87 -8.51 -23.31 -1.48
N ALA A 88 -8.06 -23.42 -0.22
CA ALA A 88 -7.52 -24.65 0.31
C ALA A 88 -8.58 -25.77 0.30
N ALA A 89 -9.80 -25.47 0.74
CA ALA A 89 -10.90 -26.42 0.71
C ALA A 89 -11.19 -26.92 -0.71
N TYR A 90 -11.20 -26.01 -1.69
CA TYR A 90 -11.37 -26.40 -3.09
C TYR A 90 -10.23 -27.28 -3.62
N LEU A 91 -8.96 -26.91 -3.35
CA LEU A 91 -7.79 -27.68 -3.79
C LEU A 91 -7.75 -29.08 -3.18
N LEU A 92 -7.98 -29.20 -1.88
CA LEU A 92 -7.90 -30.48 -1.15
C LEU A 92 -9.04 -31.43 -1.47
N ASN A 93 -10.22 -30.91 -1.82
CA ASN A 93 -11.40 -31.75 -2.12
C ASN A 93 -11.55 -31.97 -3.62
N GLU A 94 -11.72 -30.90 -4.40
CA GLU A 94 -12.05 -31.00 -5.82
C GLU A 94 -10.82 -31.32 -6.70
N LYS A 95 -9.63 -30.87 -6.31
CA LYS A 95 -8.39 -31.09 -7.08
C LYS A 95 -7.45 -32.11 -6.45
N ARG A 96 -7.94 -32.91 -5.47
CA ARG A 96 -7.14 -33.91 -4.78
C ARG A 96 -6.46 -34.91 -5.73
N ALA A 97 -7.20 -35.39 -6.75
CA ALA A 97 -6.63 -36.30 -7.73
C ALA A 97 -5.50 -35.69 -8.56
N ALA A 98 -5.63 -34.42 -8.92
CA ALA A 98 -4.60 -33.68 -9.64
C ALA A 98 -3.33 -33.49 -8.79
N ILE A 99 -3.48 -33.16 -7.52
CA ILE A 99 -2.36 -33.04 -6.57
C ILE A 99 -1.66 -34.40 -6.40
N ALA A 100 -2.39 -35.47 -6.17
CA ALA A 100 -1.81 -36.81 -6.03
C ALA A 100 -1.06 -37.25 -7.29
N SER A 101 -1.61 -36.97 -8.49
CA SER A 101 -0.92 -37.26 -9.75
C SER A 101 0.38 -36.43 -9.93
N LEU A 102 0.38 -35.19 -9.46
CA LEU A 102 1.55 -34.32 -9.49
C LEU A 102 2.65 -34.84 -8.54
N GLU A 103 2.28 -35.26 -7.33
CA GLU A 103 3.19 -35.85 -6.35
C GLU A 103 3.87 -37.12 -6.88
N GLN A 104 3.06 -38.01 -7.49
CA GLN A 104 3.56 -39.28 -8.06
C GLN A 104 4.48 -39.06 -9.27
N ARG A 105 4.19 -38.04 -10.11
CA ARG A 105 4.95 -37.79 -11.33
C ARG A 105 6.32 -37.20 -11.05
N ASN A 106 6.39 -36.29 -10.04
CA ASN A 106 7.60 -35.52 -9.73
C ASN A 106 8.36 -36.05 -8.51
N ASP A 107 7.82 -37.07 -7.80
CA ASP A 107 8.35 -37.61 -6.54
C ASP A 107 8.56 -36.53 -5.46
N VAL A 108 7.61 -35.60 -5.37
CA VAL A 108 7.63 -34.43 -4.48
C VAL A 108 6.38 -34.46 -3.59
N ARG A 109 6.50 -34.04 -2.35
CA ARG A 109 5.35 -33.85 -1.46
C ARG A 109 4.77 -32.45 -1.55
N VAL A 110 3.45 -32.35 -1.66
CA VAL A 110 2.72 -31.08 -1.73
C VAL A 110 1.92 -30.84 -0.45
N TYR A 111 2.21 -29.76 0.24
CA TYR A 111 1.48 -29.33 1.44
C TYR A 111 0.63 -28.11 1.13
N ILE A 112 -0.68 -28.26 1.20
CA ILE A 112 -1.62 -27.13 1.11
C ILE A 112 -1.96 -26.69 2.52
N ILE A 113 -1.50 -25.48 2.89
CA ILE A 113 -1.63 -24.92 4.23
C ILE A 113 -2.70 -23.83 4.21
N PRO A 114 -3.89 -24.06 4.81
CA PRO A 114 -4.92 -23.04 4.91
C PRO A 114 -4.47 -21.95 5.90
N ASN A 115 -4.44 -20.72 5.45
CA ASN A 115 -4.10 -19.56 6.25
C ASN A 115 -5.29 -18.59 6.34
N GLN A 116 -5.75 -18.33 7.57
CA GLN A 116 -6.88 -17.44 7.86
C GLN A 116 -6.52 -15.95 7.67
N HIS A 117 -5.23 -15.62 7.68
CA HIS A 117 -4.75 -14.25 7.51
C HIS A 117 -4.61 -13.85 6.04
N LEU A 118 -4.64 -14.83 5.13
CA LEU A 118 -4.61 -14.61 3.70
C LEU A 118 -6.03 -14.42 3.17
N GLU A 119 -6.25 -13.31 2.47
CA GLU A 119 -7.48 -13.06 1.72
C GLU A 119 -7.21 -13.22 0.22
N THR A 120 -8.21 -13.68 -0.53
CA THR A 120 -8.12 -13.71 -2.00
C THR A 120 -7.86 -12.31 -2.55
N PRO A 121 -6.93 -12.11 -3.50
CA PRO A 121 -6.23 -13.10 -4.33
C PRO A 121 -4.83 -13.51 -3.83
N HIS A 122 -4.48 -13.21 -2.59
CA HIS A 122 -3.12 -13.45 -2.08
C HIS A 122 -2.90 -14.92 -1.75
N TYR A 123 -1.74 -15.42 -2.10
CA TYR A 123 -1.24 -16.75 -1.77
C TYR A 123 0.29 -16.74 -1.78
N GLU A 124 0.89 -17.75 -1.18
CA GLU A 124 2.34 -17.92 -1.14
C GLU A 124 2.69 -19.36 -1.46
N VAL A 125 3.62 -19.58 -2.39
CA VAL A 125 4.14 -20.90 -2.72
C VAL A 125 5.64 -20.90 -2.48
N THR A 126 6.09 -21.81 -1.61
CA THR A 126 7.48 -21.94 -1.21
C THR A 126 7.98 -23.34 -1.54
N ARG A 127 9.12 -23.43 -2.21
CA ARG A 127 9.79 -24.68 -2.50
C ARG A 127 10.81 -25.00 -1.41
N ILE A 128 10.83 -26.24 -0.95
CA ILE A 128 11.78 -26.75 0.05
C ILE A 128 12.68 -27.79 -0.58
N ARG A 129 13.96 -27.63 -0.40
CA ARG A 129 14.99 -28.54 -0.88
C ARG A 129 15.26 -29.63 0.17
N GLN A 130 15.87 -30.75 -0.26
CA GLN A 130 16.21 -31.88 0.61
C GLN A 130 16.97 -31.51 1.90
N ASN A 131 17.76 -30.45 1.86
CA ASN A 131 18.56 -30.01 3.02
C ASN A 131 17.87 -28.98 3.92
N GLU A 132 16.65 -28.55 3.57
CA GLU A 132 15.93 -27.46 4.24
C GLU A 132 14.58 -27.91 4.80
N ILE A 133 14.39 -29.22 5.02
CA ILE A 133 13.10 -29.74 5.47
C ILE A 133 12.82 -29.22 6.88
N PRO A 134 11.73 -28.47 7.10
CA PRO A 134 11.36 -28.03 8.43
C PRO A 134 10.89 -29.24 9.26
N GLU A 135 11.38 -29.40 10.46
CA GLU A 135 10.92 -30.38 11.42
C GLU A 135 9.54 -30.07 12.01
N ALA A 136 9.03 -28.88 11.71
CA ALA A 136 7.74 -28.39 12.20
C ALA A 136 6.56 -29.10 11.52
N ALA A 137 5.49 -29.32 12.28
CA ALA A 137 4.27 -29.89 11.75
C ALA A 137 3.58 -28.90 10.78
N SER A 138 2.87 -29.43 9.78
CA SER A 138 2.25 -28.61 8.70
C SER A 138 1.31 -27.49 9.20
N TYR A 139 0.69 -27.67 10.37
CA TYR A 139 -0.19 -26.67 10.97
C TYR A 139 0.58 -25.52 11.66
N GLU A 140 1.86 -25.72 11.96
CA GLU A 140 2.75 -24.70 12.56
C GLU A 140 3.45 -23.84 11.49
N LEU A 141 3.45 -24.29 10.24
CA LEU A 141 4.09 -23.62 9.11
C LEU A 141 3.34 -22.37 8.60
N LYS A 142 2.36 -21.90 9.35
CA LYS A 142 1.59 -20.70 8.99
C LYS A 142 2.45 -19.45 9.17
N THR A 143 2.63 -18.71 8.08
CA THR A 143 3.27 -17.39 8.16
C THR A 143 2.27 -16.39 8.72
N GLU A 144 2.56 -15.78 9.85
CA GLU A 144 1.82 -14.63 10.35
C GLU A 144 2.18 -13.42 9.49
N ILE A 145 1.28 -13.05 8.59
CA ILE A 145 1.45 -11.81 7.82
C ILE A 145 1.17 -10.66 8.78
N ALA A 146 2.24 -9.97 9.19
CA ALA A 146 2.10 -8.73 9.91
C ALA A 146 1.21 -7.80 9.09
N LYS A 147 0.01 -7.50 9.60
CA LYS A 147 -0.88 -6.52 8.97
C LYS A 147 -0.08 -5.23 8.82
N PRO A 148 -0.03 -4.63 7.63
CA PRO A 148 0.71 -3.40 7.44
C PRO A 148 0.12 -2.37 8.42
N VAL A 149 0.88 -2.06 9.46
CA VAL A 149 0.53 -0.98 10.38
C VAL A 149 0.49 0.29 9.53
N TYR A 150 -0.67 0.94 9.51
CA TYR A 150 -0.81 2.22 8.84
C TYR A 150 0.27 3.17 9.35
N GLN A 151 1.28 3.41 8.54
CA GLN A 151 2.23 4.49 8.75
C GLN A 151 1.66 5.70 8.02
N PRO A 152 1.23 6.74 8.75
CA PRO A 152 0.84 7.98 8.10
C PRO A 152 2.02 8.41 7.24
N LYS A 153 1.77 8.65 5.95
CA LYS A 153 2.79 9.22 5.05
C LYS A 153 3.29 10.47 5.75
N GLN A 154 4.47 10.40 6.33
CA GLN A 154 5.14 11.59 6.80
C GLN A 154 5.18 12.51 5.59
N ALA A 155 4.51 13.66 5.71
CA ALA A 155 4.58 14.68 4.68
C ALA A 155 6.07 14.89 4.45
N GLN A 156 6.56 14.46 3.30
CA GLN A 156 7.92 14.78 2.88
C GLN A 156 7.96 16.29 2.98
N VAL A 157 8.70 16.78 3.95
CA VAL A 157 9.01 18.20 4.04
C VAL A 157 9.73 18.49 2.74
N ILE A 158 8.96 19.02 1.78
CA ILE A 158 9.54 19.51 0.53
C ILE A 158 10.44 20.63 1.03
N GLU A 159 11.74 20.38 1.08
CA GLU A 159 12.73 21.43 1.28
C GLU A 159 12.37 22.51 0.26
N ARG A 160 11.80 23.59 0.75
CA ARG A 160 11.52 24.73 -0.11
C ARG A 160 12.88 25.18 -0.61
N GLU A 161 13.10 25.04 -1.90
CA GLU A 161 14.27 25.63 -2.56
C GLU A 161 14.41 27.05 -2.05
N GLN A 162 15.46 27.28 -1.30
CA GLN A 162 15.72 28.62 -0.78
C GLN A 162 15.92 29.52 -2.00
N PRO A 163 15.22 30.68 -2.07
CA PRO A 163 15.42 31.58 -3.19
C PRO A 163 16.89 31.96 -3.27
N LEU A 164 17.48 31.86 -4.43
CA LEU A 164 18.88 32.16 -4.73
C LEU A 164 19.26 33.64 -4.42
N LEU A 165 18.27 34.49 -4.14
CA LEU A 165 18.44 35.89 -3.76
C LEU A 165 18.35 36.06 -2.23
N GLN A 166 19.33 35.60 -1.50
CA GLN A 166 19.52 35.94 -0.08
C GLN A 166 20.21 37.28 0.14
N GLY A 167 20.26 38.14 -0.86
CA GLY A 167 21.02 39.39 -0.85
C GLY A 167 20.35 40.62 -0.27
N PHE A 168 19.09 40.60 0.13
CA PHE A 168 18.44 41.73 0.79
C PHE A 168 18.26 41.44 2.27
N VAL A 169 19.29 41.68 3.05
CA VAL A 169 19.18 41.76 4.50
C VAL A 169 18.33 43.00 4.82
N GLN A 170 17.06 42.78 5.11
CA GLN A 170 16.20 43.81 5.65
C GLN A 170 16.78 44.21 7.01
N ALA A 171 17.19 45.49 7.15
CA ALA A 171 17.74 46.01 8.38
C ALA A 171 16.80 45.69 9.56
N PRO A 172 17.33 45.28 10.73
CA PRO A 172 16.51 44.93 11.87
C PRO A 172 15.66 46.16 12.27
N GLN A 173 14.33 45.97 12.21
CA GLN A 173 13.43 46.99 12.77
C GLN A 173 13.67 47.07 14.28
N PRO A 174 13.77 48.29 14.86
CA PRO A 174 13.97 48.46 16.29
C PRO A 174 12.77 47.81 17.03
N ALA A 175 13.08 46.95 17.97
CA ALA A 175 12.11 46.27 18.80
C ALA A 175 11.24 47.26 19.55
N VAL A 176 9.94 47.23 19.29
CA VAL A 176 8.94 47.98 20.11
C VAL A 176 8.96 47.39 21.50
N PRO A 177 9.14 48.20 22.59
CA PRO A 177 9.15 47.64 23.93
C PRO A 177 7.81 47.03 24.27
N VAL A 178 7.81 45.72 24.54
CA VAL A 178 6.65 45.01 25.04
C VAL A 178 6.39 45.47 26.47
N VAL A 179 5.33 46.25 26.68
CA VAL A 179 4.84 46.61 28.00
C VAL A 179 4.31 45.32 28.67
N ALA A 180 4.98 44.89 29.73
CA ALA A 180 4.55 43.78 30.54
C ALA A 180 3.17 44.06 31.18
N PRO A 181 2.20 43.15 31.15
CA PRO A 181 0.93 43.33 31.86
C PRO A 181 1.15 43.29 33.39
N ALA A 182 0.62 44.26 34.07
CA ALA A 182 0.66 44.40 35.53
C ALA A 182 -0.05 43.21 36.22
N PRO A 183 0.42 42.73 37.38
CA PRO A 183 -0.20 41.60 38.09
C PRO A 183 -1.56 42.02 38.64
N VAL A 184 -2.57 41.26 38.27
CA VAL A 184 -3.93 41.38 38.84
C VAL A 184 -3.91 40.82 40.24
N ALA A 185 -4.17 41.66 41.24
CA ALA A 185 -4.28 41.27 42.63
C ALA A 185 -5.49 40.38 42.83
N ALA A 186 -5.24 39.18 43.33
CA ALA A 186 -6.28 38.22 43.75
C ALA A 186 -6.92 38.73 45.07
N ASN A 187 -8.16 39.21 45.00
CA ASN A 187 -8.99 39.46 46.19
C ASN A 187 -9.54 38.15 46.73
N LEU A 188 -8.92 37.64 47.76
CA LEU A 188 -9.45 36.66 48.67
C LEU A 188 -10.62 37.30 49.49
N ARG A 189 -11.86 36.92 49.17
CA ARG A 189 -13.01 37.12 50.07
C ARG A 189 -13.27 35.82 50.82
N THR A 190 -12.78 35.79 52.04
CA THR A 190 -13.27 34.94 53.12
C THR A 190 -14.67 35.40 53.50
N GLY A 191 -15.66 34.59 53.25
CA GLY A 191 -17.02 34.73 53.74
C GLY A 191 -17.37 33.53 54.59
N ASN A 192 -17.17 33.72 55.87
CA ASN A 192 -17.66 32.86 56.92
C ASN A 192 -19.13 33.24 57.16
N GLU A 193 -20.09 32.32 57.02
CA GLU A 193 -21.36 32.46 57.77
C GLU A 193 -22.00 31.11 58.10
N LYS A 194 -22.22 31.01 59.41
CA LYS A 194 -22.91 29.96 60.11
C LYS A 194 -24.40 30.05 59.90
N ARG A 195 -25.09 28.96 60.24
CA ARG A 195 -26.43 28.74 60.74
C ARG A 195 -27.48 28.26 59.73
N GLY A 196 -28.16 27.21 60.27
CA GLY A 196 -29.51 26.78 60.07
C GLY A 196 -29.65 25.27 60.01
#